data_4e14b0e58a2e693cf677d604d872b8bd
#
_entry.id   4e14b0e58a2e693cf677d604d872b8bd
#
_cell.length_a   1.000
_cell.length_b   1.000
_cell.length_c   1.000
_cell.angle_alpha   90.00
_cell.angle_beta   90.00
_cell.angle_gamma   90.00
#
_symmetry.space_group_name_H-M   'P 1'
#
loop_
_entity.id
_entity.type
_entity.pdbx_description
1 polymer ?
#
loop_
_entity_poly.entity_id
_entity_poly.type
_entity_poly.pdbx_seq_one_letter_code
_entity_poly.pdbx_strand_id
1 'polypeptide(L)'
;MRNLSLSVLLACCFGLTGCSIETELGSYAGQAEQPDTLVEGGYDEAEMDAAIERAISEVDDFIEVLEGGKDSGYAVKVPVEDNGQTEHFWLTDLTFANGQFTGTINNDPGIVTNVAFGDTVKLGKTEISDWMFMRNGKMHGNYTMRPLLATLPEEEAEAYRSM
;
A
#
# COMPACT_ATOMS: atom_id res chain seq x y z
N MET A 1 -27.61 35.35 -0.79
CA MET A 1 -27.43 36.71 -1.41
C MET A 1 -26.01 37.15 -1.14
N ARG A 2 -25.14 37.07 -2.05
CA ARG A 2 -24.38 38.08 -2.79
C ARG A 2 -23.27 37.39 -3.58
N ASN A 3 -23.52 37.37 -4.90
CA ASN A 3 -22.50 37.20 -5.94
C ASN A 3 -21.49 38.36 -5.89
N LEU A 4 -20.25 38.07 -6.27
CA LEU A 4 -19.38 38.99 -7.01
C LEU A 4 -18.32 38.10 -7.68
N SER A 5 -18.37 37.88 -8.82
CA SER A 5 -18.02 38.26 -10.18
C SER A 5 -16.89 39.29 -10.30
N LEU A 6 -16.08 39.02 -11.33
CA LEU A 6 -15.22 39.92 -12.07
C LEU A 6 -13.73 39.80 -11.80
N SER A 7 -12.81 39.85 -12.73
CA SER A 7 -12.81 40.19 -14.16
C SER A 7 -11.50 39.74 -14.78
N VAL A 8 -11.58 39.37 -16.02
CA VAL A 8 -10.51 39.20 -17.01
C VAL A 8 -9.73 40.51 -17.20
N LEU A 9 -8.42 40.43 -17.28
CA LEU A 9 -7.62 41.42 -17.98
C LEU A 9 -6.55 40.73 -18.84
N LEU A 10 -6.80 40.84 -20.12
CA LEU A 10 -5.97 40.46 -21.23
C LEU A 10 -4.90 41.56 -21.43
N ALA A 11 -3.63 41.21 -21.47
CA ALA A 11 -2.58 42.03 -22.03
C ALA A 11 -1.61 41.17 -22.84
N CYS A 12 -1.74 41.28 -24.15
CA CYS A 12 -0.73 40.84 -25.11
C CYS A 12 0.50 41.76 -25.01
N CYS A 13 1.69 41.14 -24.94
CA CYS A 13 2.88 41.74 -25.57
C CYS A 13 3.80 40.66 -26.09
N PHE A 14 4.17 40.82 -27.33
CA PHE A 14 5.09 40.05 -28.16
C PHE A 14 6.54 40.07 -27.63
N GLY A 15 7.28 38.95 -27.81
CA GLY A 15 8.70 39.08 -28.02
C GLY A 15 9.60 37.96 -27.53
N LEU A 16 9.95 37.06 -28.46
CA LEU A 16 11.28 36.45 -28.62
C LEU A 16 11.82 35.41 -27.61
N THR A 17 11.88 34.16 -28.12
CA THR A 17 12.97 33.16 -27.98
C THR A 17 13.58 32.96 -26.58
N GLY A 18 13.27 31.82 -26.00
CA GLY A 18 14.03 31.32 -24.85
C GLY A 18 13.47 30.00 -24.37
N CYS A 19 14.17 28.94 -24.71
CA CYS A 19 14.24 27.63 -24.10
C CYS A 19 13.17 27.31 -23.03
N SER A 20 12.13 26.63 -23.42
CA SER A 20 11.17 26.01 -22.49
C SER A 20 11.85 24.85 -21.79
N ILE A 21 12.22 25.04 -20.54
CA ILE A 21 12.40 23.93 -19.62
C ILE A 21 10.99 23.51 -19.25
N GLU A 22 10.44 22.55 -19.98
CA GLU A 22 9.26 21.81 -19.54
C GLU A 22 9.68 21.00 -18.34
N THR A 23 9.43 21.56 -17.16
CA THR A 23 9.37 20.77 -15.95
C THR A 23 8.11 19.92 -16.10
N GLU A 24 8.26 18.70 -16.62
CA GLU A 24 7.23 17.68 -16.43
C GLU A 24 7.04 17.48 -14.93
N LEU A 25 6.11 18.21 -14.36
CA LEU A 25 5.42 17.72 -13.17
C LEU A 25 4.73 16.43 -13.63
N GLY A 26 5.41 15.31 -13.38
CA GLY A 26 4.80 14.00 -13.46
C GLY A 26 3.52 14.06 -12.66
N SER A 27 2.39 14.11 -13.37
CA SER A 27 1.10 13.83 -12.76
C SER A 27 1.23 12.42 -12.22
N TYR A 28 1.35 12.31 -10.92
CA TYR A 28 0.91 11.11 -10.22
C TYR A 28 -0.60 11.05 -10.50
N ALA A 29 -0.95 10.47 -11.64
CA ALA A 29 -2.29 10.03 -11.90
C ALA A 29 -2.64 9.11 -10.73
N GLY A 30 -3.61 9.55 -9.94
CA GLY A 30 -4.03 8.85 -8.75
C GLY A 30 -4.22 7.37 -9.08
N GLN A 31 -3.51 6.52 -8.38
CA GLN A 31 -3.94 5.14 -8.23
C GLN A 31 -5.37 5.27 -7.72
N ALA A 32 -6.31 4.73 -8.47
CA ALA A 32 -7.68 4.63 -8.00
C ALA A 32 -7.59 3.97 -6.62
N GLU A 33 -8.05 4.68 -5.60
CA GLU A 33 -8.21 4.11 -4.28
C GLU A 33 -9.06 2.86 -4.45
N GLN A 34 -8.43 1.70 -4.41
CA GLN A 34 -9.18 0.46 -4.30
C GLN A 34 -9.81 0.51 -2.92
N PRO A 35 -11.12 0.35 -2.79
CA PRO A 35 -11.73 0.32 -1.49
C PRO A 35 -11.08 -0.80 -0.68
N ASP A 36 -10.61 -0.48 0.51
CA ASP A 36 -10.07 -1.46 1.44
C ASP A 36 -11.15 -2.50 1.70
N THR A 37 -11.03 -3.66 1.07
CA THR A 37 -11.99 -4.73 1.26
C THR A 37 -11.64 -5.44 2.55
N LEU A 38 -12.36 -5.11 3.62
CA LEU A 38 -12.30 -5.86 4.86
C LEU A 38 -12.94 -7.23 4.62
N VAL A 39 -12.14 -8.30 4.64
CA VAL A 39 -12.64 -9.67 4.52
C VAL A 39 -12.74 -10.30 5.90
N GLU A 40 -13.96 -10.44 6.39
CA GLU A 40 -14.29 -11.11 7.66
C GLU A 40 -14.59 -12.59 7.41
N GLY A 41 -13.54 -13.43 7.28
CA GLY A 41 -13.71 -14.89 7.15
C GLY A 41 -14.12 -15.37 5.76
N GLY A 42 -14.54 -16.65 5.68
CA GLY A 42 -14.95 -17.30 4.42
C GLY A 42 -13.79 -17.90 3.62
N TYR A 43 -12.55 -17.73 4.09
CA TYR A 43 -11.36 -18.37 3.54
C TYR A 43 -10.94 -19.60 4.35
N ASP A 44 -10.08 -20.43 3.81
CA ASP A 44 -9.48 -21.57 4.50
C ASP A 44 -8.41 -21.08 5.49
N GLU A 45 -8.64 -21.29 6.80
CA GLU A 45 -7.74 -20.84 7.87
C GLU A 45 -6.35 -21.50 7.75
N ALA A 46 -6.28 -22.79 7.37
CA ALA A 46 -5.00 -23.49 7.25
C ALA A 46 -4.18 -22.96 6.05
N GLU A 47 -4.84 -22.58 4.96
CA GLU A 47 -4.17 -21.90 3.84
C GLU A 47 -3.69 -20.49 4.22
N MET A 48 -4.46 -19.78 5.05
CA MET A 48 -4.05 -18.46 5.55
C MET A 48 -2.84 -18.58 6.46
N ASP A 49 -2.86 -19.50 7.42
CA ASP A 49 -1.73 -19.75 8.32
C ASP A 49 -0.46 -20.12 7.53
N ALA A 50 -0.59 -21.01 6.55
CA ALA A 50 0.53 -21.39 5.68
C ALA A 50 1.07 -20.20 4.85
N ALA A 51 0.20 -19.27 4.43
CA ALA A 51 0.61 -18.06 3.73
C ALA A 51 1.40 -17.11 4.65
N ILE A 52 0.94 -16.93 5.89
CA ILE A 52 1.65 -16.12 6.90
C ILE A 52 3.00 -16.75 7.25
N GLU A 53 3.04 -18.07 7.51
CA GLU A 53 4.30 -18.78 7.79
C GLU A 53 5.30 -18.61 6.64
N ARG A 54 4.83 -18.69 5.41
CA ARG A 54 5.65 -18.46 4.23
C ARG A 54 6.19 -17.04 4.19
N ALA A 55 5.36 -16.04 4.40
CA ALA A 55 5.79 -14.64 4.42
C ALA A 55 6.90 -14.42 5.46
N ILE A 56 6.73 -14.96 6.66
CA ILE A 56 7.73 -14.86 7.74
C ILE A 56 9.02 -15.59 7.37
N SER A 57 8.92 -16.78 6.75
CA SER A 57 10.10 -17.56 6.38
C SER A 57 10.97 -16.92 5.30
N GLU A 58 10.35 -16.12 4.42
CA GLU A 58 11.01 -15.43 3.31
C GLU A 58 11.27 -13.92 3.61
N VAL A 59 11.04 -13.46 4.84
CA VAL A 59 11.15 -12.02 5.19
C VAL A 59 12.57 -11.47 5.04
N ASP A 60 13.59 -12.29 5.26
CA ASP A 60 14.99 -11.85 5.11
C ASP A 60 15.31 -11.53 3.65
N ASP A 61 14.79 -12.29 2.69
CA ASP A 61 14.92 -12.01 1.26
C ASP A 61 14.22 -10.69 0.90
N PHE A 62 13.04 -10.44 1.49
CA PHE A 62 12.34 -9.16 1.31
C PHE A 62 13.14 -7.98 1.88
N ILE A 63 13.75 -8.13 3.05
CA ILE A 63 14.58 -7.10 3.67
C ILE A 63 15.77 -6.75 2.77
N GLU A 64 16.46 -7.75 2.19
CA GLU A 64 17.54 -7.50 1.24
C GLU A 64 17.08 -6.70 0.01
N VAL A 65 15.88 -7.00 -0.49
CA VAL A 65 15.28 -6.27 -1.62
C VAL A 65 14.91 -4.84 -1.23
N LEU A 66 14.32 -4.64 -0.05
CA LEU A 66 13.97 -3.33 0.49
C LEU A 66 15.21 -2.43 0.66
N GLU A 67 16.26 -2.97 1.29
CA GLU A 67 17.52 -2.24 1.48
C GLU A 67 18.24 -1.94 0.16
N GLY A 68 18.06 -2.80 -0.83
CA GLY A 68 18.58 -2.61 -2.19
C GLY A 68 17.98 -1.42 -2.92
N GLY A 69 16.76 -1.03 -2.61
CA GLY A 69 16.05 0.15 -3.10
C GLY A 69 15.88 0.23 -4.62
N LYS A 70 15.82 -0.91 -5.32
CA LYS A 70 15.77 -0.98 -6.79
C LYS A 70 14.35 -1.20 -7.34
N ASP A 71 13.45 -1.61 -6.48
CA ASP A 71 12.07 -1.92 -6.78
C ASP A 71 11.13 -0.84 -6.22
N SER A 72 9.82 -1.05 -6.25
CA SER A 72 8.84 -0.08 -5.79
C SER A 72 7.69 -0.76 -5.05
N GLY A 73 6.79 0.04 -4.44
CA GLY A 73 5.59 -0.49 -3.79
C GLY A 73 5.89 -1.43 -2.63
N TYR A 74 6.97 -1.17 -1.90
CA TYR A 74 7.30 -1.95 -0.70
C TYR A 74 6.26 -1.75 0.38
N ALA A 75 5.73 -2.84 0.89
CA ALA A 75 4.82 -2.82 2.02
C ALA A 75 4.98 -4.07 2.89
N VAL A 76 4.68 -3.96 4.18
CA VAL A 76 4.48 -5.09 5.09
C VAL A 76 3.09 -5.05 5.67
N LYS A 77 2.47 -6.22 5.84
CA LYS A 77 1.17 -6.36 6.48
C LYS A 77 1.36 -6.73 7.93
N VAL A 78 0.65 -6.04 8.82
CA VAL A 78 0.80 -6.20 10.26
C VAL A 78 -0.56 -6.40 10.93
N PRO A 79 -0.66 -7.34 11.89
CA PRO A 79 -1.84 -7.45 12.73
C PRO A 79 -1.84 -6.34 13.80
N VAL A 80 -2.97 -5.70 14.00
CA VAL A 80 -3.23 -4.77 15.11
C VAL A 80 -4.39 -5.31 15.93
N GLU A 81 -4.16 -5.47 17.22
CA GLU A 81 -5.18 -5.95 18.15
C GLU A 81 -5.79 -4.79 18.94
N ASP A 82 -7.11 -4.79 19.04
CA ASP A 82 -7.87 -3.87 19.87
C ASP A 82 -9.11 -4.57 20.41
N ASN A 83 -9.31 -4.53 21.74
CA ASN A 83 -10.49 -5.09 22.41
C ASN A 83 -10.81 -6.56 22.05
N GLY A 84 -9.78 -7.38 21.76
CA GLY A 84 -9.90 -8.80 21.40
C GLY A 84 -10.30 -9.03 19.94
N GLN A 85 -10.24 -8.00 19.10
CA GLN A 85 -10.39 -8.08 17.66
C GLN A 85 -9.02 -7.79 17.00
N THR A 86 -8.78 -8.39 15.84
CA THR A 86 -7.55 -8.19 15.07
C THR A 86 -7.89 -7.68 13.68
N GLU A 87 -7.22 -6.64 13.25
CA GLU A 87 -7.30 -6.12 11.90
C GLU A 87 -5.89 -6.04 11.30
N HIS A 88 -5.77 -6.28 10.00
CA HIS A 88 -4.48 -6.30 9.32
C HIS A 88 -4.29 -5.04 8.47
N PHE A 89 -3.16 -4.36 8.66
CA PHE A 89 -2.84 -3.11 7.98
C PHE A 89 -1.61 -3.26 7.09
N TRP A 90 -1.65 -2.64 5.92
CA TRP A 90 -0.45 -2.45 5.12
C TRP A 90 0.32 -1.21 5.61
N LEU A 91 1.59 -1.41 5.90
CA LEU A 91 2.52 -0.31 6.17
C LEU A 91 3.33 -0.01 4.91
N THR A 92 3.37 1.27 4.55
CA THR A 92 4.21 1.82 3.48
C THR A 92 5.30 2.73 4.05
N ASP A 93 6.08 3.40 3.21
CA ASP A 93 7.23 4.24 3.61
C ASP A 93 8.20 3.50 4.55
N LEU A 94 8.48 2.26 4.18
CA LEU A 94 9.20 1.32 5.03
C LEU A 94 10.68 1.66 5.20
N THR A 95 11.15 1.48 6.42
CA THR A 95 12.56 1.34 6.76
C THR A 95 12.76 0.10 7.62
N PHE A 96 13.92 -0.55 7.48
CA PHE A 96 14.32 -1.65 8.35
C PHE A 96 15.62 -1.32 9.07
N ALA A 97 15.61 -1.33 10.39
CA ALA A 97 16.78 -1.04 11.19
C ALA A 97 16.69 -1.73 12.56
N ASN A 98 17.83 -2.21 13.07
CA ASN A 98 17.91 -2.87 14.38
C ASN A 98 16.94 -4.04 14.54
N GLY A 99 16.67 -4.79 13.46
CA GLY A 99 15.76 -5.94 13.46
C GLY A 99 14.26 -5.60 13.46
N GLN A 100 13.91 -4.33 13.19
CA GLN A 100 12.53 -3.86 13.18
C GLN A 100 12.21 -3.09 11.89
N PHE A 101 10.99 -3.31 11.40
CA PHE A 101 10.35 -2.43 10.42
C PHE A 101 9.80 -1.19 11.11
N THR A 102 9.87 -0.08 10.42
CA THR A 102 9.11 1.15 10.74
C THR A 102 8.40 1.55 9.46
N GLY A 103 7.11 1.82 9.53
CA GLY A 103 6.31 2.23 8.38
C GLY A 103 5.05 2.97 8.79
N THR A 104 4.30 3.42 7.81
CA THR A 104 3.08 4.23 7.97
C THR A 104 1.86 3.41 7.58
N ILE A 105 0.81 3.39 8.40
CA ILE A 105 -0.47 2.74 8.10
C ILE A 105 -1.09 3.39 6.86
N ASN A 106 -1.41 2.56 5.87
CA ASN A 106 -1.87 3.00 4.55
C ASN A 106 -3.30 2.56 4.21
N ASN A 107 -4.08 2.16 5.18
CA ASN A 107 -5.52 1.92 5.04
C ASN A 107 -6.29 2.38 6.27
N ASP A 108 -7.57 2.73 6.08
CA ASP A 108 -8.41 3.17 7.18
C ASP A 108 -8.86 1.99 8.06
N PRO A 109 -8.86 2.13 9.41
CA PRO A 109 -9.38 1.12 10.31
C PRO A 109 -10.89 0.91 10.12
N GLY A 110 -11.31 -0.36 10.03
CA GLY A 110 -12.72 -0.75 9.97
C GLY A 110 -13.24 -1.36 11.29
N ILE A 111 -12.34 -1.97 12.07
CA ILE A 111 -12.69 -2.70 13.29
C ILE A 111 -11.99 -2.11 14.52
N VAL A 112 -10.67 -1.96 14.45
CA VAL A 112 -9.88 -1.44 15.58
C VAL A 112 -9.94 0.09 15.64
N THR A 113 -9.76 0.63 16.85
CA THR A 113 -9.88 2.08 17.12
C THR A 113 -8.62 2.69 17.72
N ASN A 114 -7.59 1.86 17.97
CA ASN A 114 -6.34 2.25 18.61
C ASN A 114 -5.26 2.70 17.63
N VAL A 115 -5.55 2.71 16.34
CA VAL A 115 -4.68 3.22 15.26
C VAL A 115 -5.51 4.01 14.24
N ALA A 116 -4.83 4.81 13.42
CA ALA A 116 -5.44 5.60 12.34
C ALA A 116 -4.57 5.55 11.07
N PHE A 117 -5.18 5.87 9.92
CA PHE A 117 -4.44 6.13 8.69
C PHE A 117 -3.33 7.17 8.93
N GLY A 118 -2.13 6.88 8.47
CA GLY A 118 -0.98 7.76 8.63
C GLY A 118 -0.19 7.58 9.93
N ASP A 119 -0.65 6.75 10.85
CA ASP A 119 0.11 6.43 12.06
C ASP A 119 1.39 5.66 11.75
N THR A 120 2.46 5.99 12.45
CA THR A 120 3.73 5.26 12.33
C THR A 120 3.76 4.08 13.28
N VAL A 121 4.01 2.90 12.73
CA VAL A 121 4.11 1.63 13.48
C VAL A 121 5.52 1.07 13.40
N LYS A 122 5.97 0.46 14.50
CA LYS A 122 7.24 -0.31 14.58
C LYS A 122 6.95 -1.73 15.04
N LEU A 123 7.58 -2.70 14.37
CA LEU A 123 7.40 -4.11 14.70
C LEU A 123 8.64 -4.93 14.32
N GLY A 124 8.81 -6.08 14.97
CA GLY A 124 9.85 -7.04 14.64
C GLY A 124 9.56 -7.77 13.32
N LYS A 125 10.60 -8.30 12.69
CA LYS A 125 10.48 -8.99 11.40
C LYS A 125 9.60 -10.24 11.42
N THR A 126 9.35 -10.82 12.57
CA THR A 126 8.48 -12.00 12.73
C THR A 126 7.07 -11.67 13.20
N GLU A 127 6.75 -10.38 13.38
CA GLU A 127 5.43 -9.90 13.81
C GLU A 127 4.57 -9.47 12.60
N ILE A 128 5.10 -9.59 11.38
CA ILE A 128 4.35 -9.35 10.15
C ILE A 128 3.44 -10.53 9.83
N SER A 129 2.37 -10.27 9.08
CA SER A 129 1.55 -11.32 8.47
C SER A 129 1.81 -11.48 6.97
N ASP A 130 2.40 -10.48 6.31
CA ASP A 130 2.75 -10.55 4.89
C ASP A 130 3.74 -9.43 4.52
N TRP A 131 4.27 -9.48 3.31
CA TRP A 131 5.03 -8.42 2.66
C TRP A 131 4.80 -8.43 1.16
N MET A 132 5.03 -7.30 0.51
CA MET A 132 5.00 -7.22 -0.95
C MET A 132 5.94 -6.15 -1.49
N PHE A 133 6.28 -6.28 -2.78
CA PHE A 133 6.92 -5.24 -3.60
C PHE A 133 6.61 -5.48 -5.08
N MET A 134 6.85 -4.45 -5.90
CA MET A 134 6.67 -4.49 -7.35
C MET A 134 8.03 -4.53 -8.05
N ARG A 135 8.24 -5.51 -8.93
CA ARG A 135 9.43 -5.63 -9.79
C ARG A 135 9.00 -5.88 -11.23
N ASN A 136 9.41 -5.01 -12.15
CA ASN A 136 9.07 -5.10 -13.57
C ASN A 136 7.56 -5.22 -13.83
N GLY A 137 6.74 -4.51 -13.05
CA GLY A 137 5.28 -4.54 -13.15
C GLY A 137 4.62 -5.80 -12.59
N LYS A 138 5.37 -6.67 -11.92
CA LYS A 138 4.84 -7.87 -11.25
C LYS A 138 4.92 -7.73 -9.75
N MET A 139 3.87 -8.18 -9.06
CA MET A 139 3.81 -8.26 -7.61
C MET A 139 4.58 -9.49 -7.11
N HIS A 140 5.37 -9.30 -6.08
CA HIS A 140 6.09 -10.33 -5.33
C HIS A 140 5.60 -10.31 -3.88
N GLY A 141 5.52 -11.50 -3.24
CA GLY A 141 4.91 -11.64 -1.91
C GLY A 141 3.39 -11.68 -1.98
N ASN A 142 2.70 -10.93 -1.14
CA ASN A 142 1.24 -10.86 -1.00
C ASN A 142 0.60 -12.26 -0.90
N TYR A 143 1.19 -13.11 -0.05
CA TYR A 143 0.81 -14.51 0.07
C TYR A 143 -0.59 -14.67 0.66
N THR A 144 -0.95 -13.82 1.64
CA THR A 144 -2.25 -13.84 2.32
C THR A 144 -3.41 -13.45 1.41
N MET A 145 -3.14 -12.86 0.24
CA MET A 145 -4.19 -12.58 -0.75
C MET A 145 -4.72 -13.86 -1.41
N ARG A 146 -3.89 -14.89 -1.56
CA ARG A 146 -4.26 -16.11 -2.30
C ARG A 146 -5.44 -16.87 -1.68
N PRO A 147 -5.49 -17.17 -0.37
CA PRO A 147 -6.66 -17.78 0.23
C PRO A 147 -7.90 -16.86 0.17
N LEU A 148 -7.73 -15.54 0.11
CA LEU A 148 -8.84 -14.61 -0.01
C LEU A 148 -9.47 -14.58 -1.41
N LEU A 149 -8.73 -14.96 -2.46
CA LEU A 149 -9.27 -14.93 -3.84
C LEU A 149 -10.54 -15.78 -4.02
N ALA A 150 -10.69 -16.84 -3.21
CA ALA A 150 -11.90 -17.68 -3.25
C ALA A 150 -13.14 -16.99 -2.67
N THR A 151 -12.97 -15.91 -1.91
CA THR A 151 -14.07 -15.14 -1.28
C THR A 151 -14.48 -13.94 -2.12
N LEU A 152 -13.67 -13.55 -3.11
CA LEU A 152 -13.90 -12.39 -3.94
C LEU A 152 -14.78 -12.72 -5.16
N PRO A 153 -15.50 -11.73 -5.73
CA PRO A 153 -16.10 -11.84 -7.05
C PRO A 153 -15.04 -12.24 -8.09
N GLU A 154 -15.40 -13.09 -9.06
CA GLU A 154 -14.44 -13.64 -10.02
C GLU A 154 -13.67 -12.56 -10.80
N GLU A 155 -14.31 -11.45 -11.15
CA GLU A 155 -13.68 -10.32 -11.82
C GLU A 155 -12.55 -9.70 -10.98
N GLU A 156 -12.76 -9.54 -9.68
CA GLU A 156 -11.75 -9.03 -8.75
C GLU A 156 -10.63 -10.04 -8.55
N ALA A 157 -10.98 -11.32 -8.34
CA ALA A 157 -10.00 -12.39 -8.17
C ALA A 157 -9.08 -12.51 -9.40
N GLU A 158 -9.61 -12.36 -10.61
CA GLU A 158 -8.82 -12.40 -11.85
C GLU A 158 -7.88 -11.18 -11.98
N ALA A 159 -8.32 -10.01 -11.55
CA ALA A 159 -7.47 -8.83 -11.51
C ALA A 159 -6.23 -9.06 -10.62
N TYR A 160 -6.40 -9.63 -9.43
CA TYR A 160 -5.28 -9.98 -8.56
C TYR A 160 -4.38 -11.09 -9.12
N ARG A 161 -4.94 -12.11 -9.79
CA ARG A 161 -4.14 -13.18 -10.43
C ARG A 161 -3.27 -12.67 -11.57
N SER A 162 -3.64 -11.55 -12.18
CA SER A 162 -2.92 -10.96 -13.31
C SER A 162 -1.75 -10.04 -12.90
N MET A 163 -1.65 -9.66 -11.62
CA MET A 163 -0.58 -8.84 -11.06
C MET A 163 0.65 -9.68 -10.69
#